data_1476d7f3d47781227fc499703836d231
#
_entry.id   1476d7f3d47781227fc499703836d231
#
_cell.length_a   1.000
_cell.length_b   1.000
_cell.length_c   1.000
_cell.angle_alpha   90.00
_cell.angle_beta   90.00
_cell.angle_gamma   90.00
#
_symmetry.space_group_name_H-M   'P 1'
#
loop_
_entity.id
_entity.type
_entity.pdbx_description
1 polymer ?
#
loop_
_entity_poly.entity_id
_entity_poly.type
_entity_poly.pdbx_seq_one_letter_code
_entity_poly.pdbx_strand_id
1 'polypeptide(L)'
;MKIGLVTPYVYPVPGGVNEHVRFLYENLRIRGHDVRIITSSHGLQRSSEGDVIRIGKGFSVPSNGSMGTITLSPRYVSQVQRVLDREHFDVLHFHEPFVPFLSLVVLRQSSSVNIATFHAYAGFSPAMELGKRTLSGYADRLHGRIAVSAAARHFADRFFPGDFKVIPNGVNVGRYRRAVPIARWQDGCPNVLFVGRLEDRKGLPHLLKAFRLIRKSGTEARLLVVGSGPQEREARRYVMTRGLHNVEFLGRVSDAEKAQLFKTADIFVSPATGRESFGIVLLEAMAAGTPIVCSDIHGYKGVVQRGRQGLLVPPHDAKGLASAISELLADPALRARMGAAGQERVEQFSWEHVTAKVESYYGFVIRRLAAQGQLPSGFSAPIPGAPAPIVVDREAGRP
;
A
#
# COMPACT_ATOMS: atom_id res chain seq x y z
N MET A 1 -11.29 -19.46 8.81
CA MET A 1 -10.07 -19.26 9.63
C MET A 1 -10.24 -18.02 10.49
N LYS A 2 -9.64 -18.01 11.67
CA LYS A 2 -9.49 -16.80 12.48
C LYS A 2 -8.13 -16.14 12.19
N ILE A 3 -8.17 -14.90 11.75
CA ILE A 3 -6.99 -14.20 11.21
C ILE A 3 -6.73 -12.93 12.02
N GLY A 4 -5.50 -12.76 12.51
CA GLY A 4 -5.03 -11.53 13.12
C GLY A 4 -4.16 -10.72 12.15
N LEU A 5 -4.61 -9.53 11.73
CA LEU A 5 -3.81 -8.58 10.96
C LEU A 5 -3.02 -7.69 11.91
N VAL A 6 -1.71 -7.85 11.95
CA VAL A 6 -0.83 -7.11 12.86
C VAL A 6 -0.22 -5.93 12.13
N THR A 7 -0.52 -4.71 12.59
CA THR A 7 0.10 -3.48 12.06
C THR A 7 0.87 -2.74 13.15
N PRO A 8 2.12 -2.34 12.90
CA PRO A 8 2.89 -1.55 13.87
C PRO A 8 2.40 -0.10 13.96
N TYR A 9 1.61 0.35 12.99
CA TYR A 9 1.08 1.71 12.92
C TYR A 9 -0.26 1.80 13.65
N VAL A 10 -0.50 2.95 14.29
CA VAL A 10 -1.80 3.21 14.95
C VAL A 10 -2.93 3.19 13.93
N TYR A 11 -3.86 2.27 14.09
CA TYR A 11 -5.04 2.14 13.24
C TYR A 11 -6.24 2.87 13.89
N PRO A 12 -7.05 3.65 13.15
CA PRO A 12 -7.12 3.80 11.69
C PRO A 12 -6.40 5.04 11.12
N VAL A 13 -5.31 5.52 11.74
CA VAL A 13 -4.60 6.70 11.23
C VAL A 13 -4.23 6.50 9.74
N PRO A 14 -4.56 7.47 8.85
CA PRO A 14 -4.33 7.35 7.42
C PRO A 14 -2.86 7.11 7.06
N GLY A 15 -2.62 6.15 6.18
CA GLY A 15 -1.30 5.79 5.66
C GLY A 15 -1.41 4.54 4.79
N GLY A 16 -0.50 4.39 3.81
CA GLY A 16 -0.59 3.32 2.81
C GLY A 16 -0.68 1.90 3.39
N VAL A 17 0.03 1.62 4.49
CA VAL A 17 -0.03 0.30 5.16
C VAL A 17 -1.37 0.12 5.88
N ASN A 18 -1.85 1.13 6.62
CA ASN A 18 -3.14 1.04 7.31
C ASN A 18 -4.32 0.97 6.32
N GLU A 19 -4.22 1.62 5.17
CA GLU A 19 -5.20 1.49 4.10
C GLU A 19 -5.21 0.06 3.53
N HIS A 20 -4.04 -0.52 3.30
CA HIS A 20 -3.91 -1.93 2.90
C HIS A 20 -4.53 -2.86 3.95
N VAL A 21 -4.20 -2.69 5.23
CA VAL A 21 -4.76 -3.48 6.34
C VAL A 21 -6.29 -3.37 6.37
N ARG A 22 -6.84 -2.16 6.22
CA ARG A 22 -8.29 -1.92 6.21
C ARG A 22 -8.99 -2.69 5.10
N PHE A 23 -8.53 -2.55 3.87
CA PHE A 23 -9.17 -3.23 2.74
C PHE A 23 -8.98 -4.74 2.79
N LEU A 24 -7.82 -5.22 3.24
CA LEU A 24 -7.61 -6.65 3.42
C LEU A 24 -8.55 -7.21 4.51
N TYR A 25 -8.72 -6.48 5.63
CA TYR A 25 -9.67 -6.81 6.68
C TYR A 25 -11.10 -6.91 6.14
N GLU A 26 -11.57 -5.87 5.43
CA GLU A 26 -12.92 -5.82 4.87
C GLU A 26 -13.17 -7.00 3.91
N ASN A 27 -12.23 -7.26 2.99
CA ASN A 27 -12.39 -8.30 1.97
C ASN A 27 -12.23 -9.72 2.52
N LEU A 28 -11.37 -9.97 3.48
CA LEU A 28 -11.28 -11.27 4.16
C LEU A 28 -12.56 -11.60 4.93
N ARG A 29 -13.20 -10.60 5.56
CA ARG A 29 -14.50 -10.79 6.21
C ARG A 29 -15.62 -11.13 5.22
N ILE A 30 -15.69 -10.43 4.10
CA ILE A 30 -16.63 -10.74 3.00
C ILE A 30 -16.45 -12.19 2.54
N ARG A 31 -15.24 -12.73 2.59
CA ARG A 31 -14.90 -14.11 2.22
C ARG A 31 -15.13 -15.12 3.35
N GLY A 32 -15.76 -14.72 4.46
CA GLY A 32 -16.18 -15.60 5.55
C GLY A 32 -15.12 -15.91 6.61
N HIS A 33 -14.03 -15.14 6.68
CA HIS A 33 -13.04 -15.25 7.75
C HIS A 33 -13.43 -14.44 8.99
N ASP A 34 -13.09 -14.92 10.19
CA ASP A 34 -13.12 -14.12 11.43
C ASP A 34 -11.81 -13.35 11.51
N VAL A 35 -11.87 -12.02 11.35
CA VAL A 35 -10.68 -11.19 11.21
C VAL A 35 -10.61 -10.16 12.33
N ARG A 36 -9.44 -10.02 12.95
CA ARG A 36 -9.14 -8.97 13.94
C ARG A 36 -7.94 -8.15 13.49
N ILE A 37 -7.93 -6.86 13.82
CA ILE A 37 -6.78 -5.98 13.62
C ILE A 37 -6.07 -5.77 14.95
N ILE A 38 -4.79 -6.13 15.03
CA ILE A 38 -3.94 -5.93 16.20
C ILE A 38 -3.05 -4.72 15.95
N THR A 39 -3.20 -3.67 16.77
CA THR A 39 -2.51 -2.39 16.60
C THR A 39 -2.08 -1.80 17.95
N SER A 40 -1.18 -0.82 17.93
CA SER A 40 -0.83 -0.04 19.12
C SER A 40 -1.93 0.94 19.48
N SER A 41 -2.13 1.23 20.77
CA SER A 41 -3.01 2.31 21.21
C SER A 41 -2.32 3.66 21.14
N HIS A 42 -3.08 4.75 20.92
CA HIS A 42 -2.59 6.12 20.96
C HIS A 42 -3.50 6.99 21.83
N GLY A 43 -2.90 7.78 22.72
CA GLY A 43 -3.64 8.71 23.57
C GLY A 43 -4.65 8.03 24.50
N LEU A 44 -5.88 8.54 24.53
CA LEU A 44 -6.96 8.07 25.40
C LEU A 44 -7.73 6.85 24.85
N GLN A 45 -7.49 6.45 23.60
CA GLN A 45 -8.12 5.25 23.01
C GLN A 45 -7.50 3.98 23.60
N ARG A 46 -8.01 3.53 24.75
CA ARG A 46 -7.48 2.37 25.49
C ARG A 46 -8.30 1.09 25.29
N SER A 47 -9.50 1.19 24.76
CA SER A 47 -10.41 0.05 24.62
C SER A 47 -10.29 -0.58 23.24
N SER A 48 -10.34 -1.92 23.20
CA SER A 48 -10.61 -2.66 21.97
C SER A 48 -12.06 -2.40 21.59
N GLU A 49 -12.29 -1.83 20.41
CA GLU A 49 -13.63 -1.55 19.89
C GLU A 49 -13.90 -2.51 18.72
N GLY A 50 -14.92 -3.35 18.88
CA GLY A 50 -15.28 -4.32 17.85
C GLY A 50 -14.13 -5.25 17.51
N ASP A 51 -13.73 -5.27 16.25
CA ASP A 51 -12.69 -6.15 15.70
C ASP A 51 -11.26 -5.60 15.83
N VAL A 52 -11.06 -4.43 16.47
CA VAL A 52 -9.75 -3.80 16.63
C VAL A 52 -9.22 -4.01 18.04
N ILE A 53 -8.13 -4.75 18.15
CA ILE A 53 -7.44 -5.05 19.41
C ILE A 53 -6.28 -4.05 19.59
N ARG A 54 -6.38 -3.21 20.60
CA ARG A 54 -5.38 -2.17 20.91
C ARG A 54 -4.50 -2.61 22.07
N ILE A 55 -3.20 -2.64 21.83
CA ILE A 55 -2.21 -3.14 22.79
C ILE A 55 -1.21 -2.03 23.16
N GLY A 56 -1.01 -1.83 24.46
CA GLY A 56 -0.02 -0.92 25.02
C GLY A 56 -0.35 0.57 24.84
N LYS A 57 0.53 1.44 25.32
CA LYS A 57 0.53 2.89 25.04
C LYS A 57 1.66 3.20 24.08
N GLY A 58 1.34 3.79 22.95
CA GLY A 58 2.32 4.14 21.95
C GLY A 58 2.77 5.60 22.02
N PHE A 59 4.06 5.82 21.79
CA PHE A 59 4.65 7.13 21.50
C PHE A 59 4.92 7.19 19.99
N SER A 60 4.53 8.28 19.35
CA SER A 60 4.75 8.48 17.93
C SER A 60 6.20 8.82 17.63
N VAL A 61 6.85 8.02 16.80
CA VAL A 61 8.23 8.24 16.32
C VAL A 61 8.23 8.36 14.80
N PRO A 62 8.89 9.37 14.21
CA PRO A 62 9.03 9.46 12.77
C PRO A 62 9.79 8.25 12.21
N SER A 63 9.21 7.56 11.23
CA SER A 63 9.85 6.44 10.52
C SER A 63 9.53 6.52 9.03
N ASN A 64 10.54 6.59 8.17
CA ASN A 64 10.44 6.62 6.70
C ASN A 64 9.34 7.52 6.13
N GLY A 65 9.17 8.73 6.72
CA GLY A 65 8.13 9.68 6.29
C GLY A 65 6.73 9.34 6.80
N SER A 66 6.58 8.35 7.70
CA SER A 66 5.37 8.01 8.44
C SER A 66 5.61 8.12 9.94
N MET A 67 4.54 8.13 10.75
CA MET A 67 4.65 8.08 12.21
C MET A 67 4.46 6.64 12.67
N GLY A 68 5.54 6.02 13.13
CA GLY A 68 5.50 4.72 13.81
C GLY A 68 5.20 4.91 15.30
N THR A 69 4.46 4.01 15.92
CA THR A 69 4.20 4.10 17.37
C THR A 69 5.05 3.07 18.12
N ILE A 70 5.89 3.55 19.02
CA ILE A 70 6.73 2.72 19.89
C ILE A 70 6.06 2.55 21.22
N THR A 71 5.98 1.31 21.74
CA THR A 71 5.43 1.01 23.05
C THR A 71 6.51 0.44 23.97
N LEU A 72 6.84 1.16 25.04
CA LEU A 72 7.86 0.77 26.01
C LEU A 72 7.21 0.45 27.36
N SER A 73 6.80 -0.77 27.62
CA SER A 73 6.33 -1.19 28.95
C SER A 73 6.46 -2.72 29.14
N PRO A 74 7.00 -3.23 30.25
CA PRO A 74 7.01 -4.67 30.54
C PRO A 74 5.62 -5.30 30.57
N ARG A 75 4.58 -4.55 30.97
CA ARG A 75 3.17 -5.01 31.00
C ARG A 75 2.58 -5.28 29.62
N TYR A 76 3.21 -4.78 28.58
CA TYR A 76 2.82 -4.96 27.20
C TYR A 76 3.04 -6.42 26.71
N VAL A 77 4.11 -7.08 27.12
CA VAL A 77 4.42 -8.46 26.76
C VAL A 77 3.31 -9.41 27.27
N SER A 78 2.91 -9.26 28.54
CA SER A 78 1.83 -10.07 29.13
C SER A 78 0.45 -9.73 28.55
N GLN A 79 0.24 -8.50 28.06
CA GLN A 79 -0.99 -8.14 27.39
C GLN A 79 -1.10 -8.83 26.02
N VAL A 80 0.00 -8.91 25.25
CA VAL A 80 0.07 -9.66 23.99
C VAL A 80 -0.26 -11.12 24.24
N GLN A 81 0.39 -11.76 25.24
CA GLN A 81 0.13 -13.16 25.56
C GLN A 81 -1.34 -13.43 25.84
N ARG A 82 -1.97 -12.63 26.73
CA ARG A 82 -3.40 -12.77 27.03
C ARG A 82 -4.30 -12.61 25.80
N VAL A 83 -3.94 -11.75 24.86
CA VAL A 83 -4.69 -11.59 23.61
C VAL A 83 -4.55 -12.84 22.74
N LEU A 84 -3.33 -13.36 22.56
CA LEU A 84 -3.09 -14.55 21.76
C LEU A 84 -3.78 -15.78 22.37
N ASP A 85 -3.71 -15.94 23.69
CA ASP A 85 -4.36 -17.04 24.43
C ASP A 85 -5.89 -16.98 24.38
N ARG A 86 -6.47 -15.78 24.28
CA ARG A 86 -7.93 -15.60 24.19
C ARG A 86 -8.45 -15.81 22.78
N GLU A 87 -7.72 -15.26 21.79
CA GLU A 87 -8.20 -15.19 20.42
C GLU A 87 -7.96 -16.48 19.62
N HIS A 88 -6.92 -17.25 19.91
CA HIS A 88 -6.56 -18.49 19.20
C HIS A 88 -6.55 -18.31 17.67
N PHE A 89 -5.64 -17.45 17.16
CA PHE A 89 -5.55 -17.19 15.73
C PHE A 89 -4.97 -18.38 14.96
N ASP A 90 -5.62 -18.76 13.86
CA ASP A 90 -5.05 -19.72 12.90
C ASP A 90 -3.86 -19.10 12.14
N VAL A 91 -4.03 -17.84 11.72
CA VAL A 91 -3.05 -17.08 10.96
C VAL A 91 -2.83 -15.71 11.62
N LEU A 92 -1.57 -15.34 11.80
CA LEU A 92 -1.15 -13.98 12.11
C LEU A 92 -0.44 -13.41 10.88
N HIS A 93 -1.02 -12.35 10.30
CA HIS A 93 -0.47 -11.68 9.15
C HIS A 93 0.13 -10.32 9.55
N PHE A 94 1.44 -10.23 9.50
CA PHE A 94 2.20 -9.07 9.92
C PHE A 94 2.43 -8.12 8.75
N HIS A 95 2.08 -6.85 8.90
CA HIS A 95 2.44 -5.78 7.96
C HIS A 95 3.65 -5.04 8.52
N GLU A 96 4.76 -5.01 7.76
CA GLU A 96 6.06 -4.50 8.24
C GLU A 96 6.53 -5.21 9.53
N PRO A 97 6.85 -6.51 9.46
CA PRO A 97 7.06 -7.37 10.64
C PRO A 97 8.19 -6.91 11.56
N PHE A 98 9.17 -6.18 11.01
CA PHE A 98 10.39 -5.78 11.73
C PHE A 98 10.41 -4.31 12.17
N VAL A 99 9.29 -3.62 12.05
CA VAL A 99 9.11 -2.36 12.78
C VAL A 99 9.09 -2.69 14.27
N PRO A 100 9.93 -2.03 15.08
CA PRO A 100 10.14 -2.40 16.48
C PRO A 100 8.88 -2.47 17.32
N PHE A 101 8.90 -3.33 18.32
CA PHE A 101 7.98 -3.54 19.44
C PHE A 101 6.77 -4.42 19.13
N LEU A 102 5.59 -3.92 18.72
CA LEU A 102 4.37 -4.72 18.66
C LEU A 102 4.53 -5.97 17.81
N SER A 103 4.93 -5.79 16.55
CA SER A 103 5.09 -6.90 15.61
C SER A 103 6.08 -7.96 16.14
N LEU A 104 7.21 -7.53 16.69
CA LEU A 104 8.23 -8.46 17.21
C LEU A 104 7.74 -9.23 18.46
N VAL A 105 7.04 -8.57 19.38
CA VAL A 105 6.50 -9.23 20.59
C VAL A 105 5.41 -10.22 20.21
N VAL A 106 4.48 -9.84 19.31
CA VAL A 106 3.44 -10.75 18.80
C VAL A 106 4.07 -11.94 18.08
N LEU A 107 5.05 -11.71 17.20
CA LEU A 107 5.73 -12.76 16.46
C LEU A 107 6.49 -13.73 17.38
N ARG A 108 7.14 -13.20 18.43
CA ARG A 108 7.87 -14.02 19.40
C ARG A 108 6.95 -14.97 20.18
N GLN A 109 5.74 -14.51 20.54
CA GLN A 109 4.78 -15.27 21.36
C GLN A 109 3.78 -16.08 20.53
N SER A 110 3.82 -15.94 19.21
CA SER A 110 2.87 -16.61 18.31
C SER A 110 3.04 -18.13 18.30
N SER A 111 1.92 -18.81 18.40
CA SER A 111 1.72 -20.23 18.10
C SER A 111 0.88 -20.47 16.84
N SER A 112 0.66 -19.43 16.02
CA SER A 112 -0.14 -19.44 14.80
C SER A 112 0.73 -19.59 13.55
N VAL A 113 0.11 -19.78 12.39
CA VAL A 113 0.82 -19.65 11.11
C VAL A 113 1.15 -18.18 10.87
N ASN A 114 2.46 -17.84 10.87
CA ASN A 114 2.94 -16.48 10.74
C ASN A 114 3.27 -16.15 9.29
N ILE A 115 2.59 -15.14 8.74
CA ILE A 115 2.82 -14.63 7.38
C ILE A 115 3.13 -13.13 7.47
N ALA A 116 4.03 -12.64 6.66
CA ALA A 116 4.38 -11.22 6.67
C ALA A 116 4.27 -10.59 5.28
N THR A 117 3.80 -9.33 5.23
CA THR A 117 3.85 -8.48 4.04
C THR A 117 4.83 -7.32 4.26
N PHE A 118 5.76 -7.19 3.32
CA PHE A 118 6.77 -6.15 3.26
C PHE A 118 6.33 -5.08 2.26
N HIS A 119 6.16 -3.85 2.75
CA HIS A 119 5.69 -2.70 1.96
C HIS A 119 6.80 -1.73 1.61
N ALA A 120 7.86 -1.67 2.44
CA ALA A 120 8.90 -0.68 2.33
C ALA A 120 9.85 -0.96 1.15
N TYR A 121 10.32 0.13 0.55
CA TYR A 121 11.49 0.17 -0.31
C TYR A 121 12.31 1.40 0.08
N ALA A 122 13.45 1.17 0.70
CA ALA A 122 14.42 2.21 1.02
C ALA A 122 15.75 1.90 0.32
N GLY A 123 16.50 2.91 -0.07
CA GLY A 123 17.80 2.70 -0.72
C GLY A 123 18.83 2.08 0.23
N PHE A 124 19.04 2.70 1.38
CA PHE A 124 19.92 2.26 2.45
C PHE A 124 19.25 2.49 3.81
N SER A 125 19.36 1.52 4.70
CA SER A 125 18.80 1.60 6.06
C SER A 125 19.83 1.13 7.08
N PRO A 126 20.60 2.06 7.69
CA PRO A 126 21.59 1.72 8.72
C PRO A 126 20.99 0.95 9.89
N ALA A 127 19.76 1.31 10.28
CA ALA A 127 19.06 0.63 11.38
C ALA A 127 18.75 -0.84 11.05
N MET A 128 18.40 -1.14 9.81
CA MET A 128 18.17 -2.52 9.35
C MET A 128 19.48 -3.30 9.27
N GLU A 129 20.56 -2.67 8.81
CA GLU A 129 21.89 -3.30 8.73
C GLU A 129 22.42 -3.66 10.12
N LEU A 130 22.30 -2.73 11.08
CA LEU A 130 22.69 -2.97 12.48
C LEU A 130 21.79 -4.02 13.15
N GLY A 131 20.49 -4.00 12.87
CA GLY A 131 19.51 -4.92 13.44
C GLY A 131 19.49 -6.31 12.80
N LYS A 132 20.16 -6.53 11.68
CA LYS A 132 20.09 -7.75 10.86
C LYS A 132 20.29 -9.03 11.69
N ARG A 133 21.36 -9.08 12.51
CA ARG A 133 21.65 -10.25 13.37
C ARG A 133 20.57 -10.52 14.40
N THR A 134 20.07 -9.49 15.05
CA THR A 134 19.02 -9.61 16.08
C THR A 134 17.67 -9.99 15.47
N LEU A 135 17.38 -9.49 14.27
CA LEU A 135 16.11 -9.72 13.60
C LEU A 135 16.05 -11.03 12.81
N SER A 136 17.22 -11.66 12.49
CA SER A 136 17.24 -12.94 11.77
C SER A 136 16.44 -14.03 12.49
N GLY A 137 16.62 -14.19 13.81
CA GLY A 137 15.86 -15.16 14.59
C GLY A 137 14.35 -14.92 14.63
N TYR A 138 13.89 -13.67 14.37
CA TYR A 138 12.49 -13.38 14.16
C TYR A 138 12.03 -13.71 12.73
N ALA A 139 12.91 -13.53 11.75
CA ALA A 139 12.62 -13.88 10.36
C ALA A 139 12.38 -15.38 10.18
N ASP A 140 13.08 -16.22 10.95
CA ASP A 140 12.93 -17.69 10.94
C ASP A 140 11.57 -18.15 11.48
N ARG A 141 10.86 -17.31 12.24
CA ARG A 141 9.50 -17.59 12.71
C ARG A 141 8.40 -17.27 11.68
N LEU A 142 8.78 -16.68 10.55
CA LEU A 142 7.84 -16.38 9.45
C LEU A 142 7.71 -17.62 8.55
N HIS A 143 6.53 -18.20 8.52
CA HIS A 143 6.21 -19.35 7.67
C HIS A 143 5.95 -18.94 6.21
N GLY A 144 5.56 -17.69 5.97
CA GLY A 144 5.34 -17.15 4.63
C GLY A 144 5.72 -15.68 4.54
N ARG A 145 6.24 -15.26 3.35
CA ARG A 145 6.69 -13.90 3.10
C ARG A 145 6.06 -13.36 1.82
N ILE A 146 5.40 -12.21 1.91
CA ILE A 146 4.81 -11.48 0.80
C ILE A 146 5.57 -10.17 0.63
N ALA A 147 5.84 -9.78 -0.60
CA ALA A 147 6.31 -8.44 -0.92
C ALA A 147 5.32 -7.77 -1.88
N VAL A 148 5.01 -6.48 -1.67
CA VAL A 148 4.05 -5.77 -2.50
C VAL A 148 4.55 -5.45 -3.91
N SER A 149 5.84 -5.65 -4.17
CA SER A 149 6.47 -5.43 -5.48
C SER A 149 7.82 -6.13 -5.57
N ALA A 150 8.38 -6.20 -6.79
CA ALA A 150 9.76 -6.63 -6.99
C ALA A 150 10.76 -5.72 -6.26
N ALA A 151 10.48 -4.41 -6.18
CA ALA A 151 11.29 -3.44 -5.45
C ALA A 151 11.28 -3.71 -3.94
N ALA A 152 10.10 -3.92 -3.35
CA ALA A 152 9.95 -4.27 -1.94
C ALA A 152 10.59 -5.64 -1.63
N ARG A 153 10.43 -6.63 -2.54
CA ARG A 153 11.09 -7.94 -2.44
C ARG A 153 12.61 -7.77 -2.41
N HIS A 154 13.18 -7.08 -3.38
CA HIS A 154 14.63 -6.86 -3.47
C HIS A 154 15.20 -6.21 -2.20
N PHE A 155 14.47 -5.22 -1.66
CA PHE A 155 14.86 -4.57 -0.42
C PHE A 155 14.78 -5.52 0.79
N ALA A 156 13.69 -6.25 0.96
CA ALA A 156 13.50 -7.16 2.08
C ALA A 156 14.47 -8.36 2.03
N ASP A 157 14.68 -8.94 0.85
CA ASP A 157 15.54 -10.10 0.61
C ASP A 157 17.03 -9.81 0.93
N ARG A 158 17.47 -8.56 0.74
CA ARG A 158 18.81 -8.12 1.14
C ARG A 158 19.10 -8.32 2.64
N PHE A 159 18.10 -8.10 3.49
CA PHE A 159 18.23 -8.18 4.95
C PHE A 159 17.78 -9.53 5.51
N PHE A 160 16.76 -10.12 4.91
CA PHE A 160 16.11 -11.35 5.35
C PHE A 160 15.90 -12.29 4.17
N PRO A 161 16.98 -12.92 3.66
CA PRO A 161 16.90 -13.81 2.51
C PRO A 161 15.85 -14.90 2.68
N GLY A 162 15.16 -15.26 1.60
CA GLY A 162 14.17 -16.33 1.58
C GLY A 162 13.18 -16.24 0.43
N ASP A 163 12.19 -17.13 0.46
CA ASP A 163 11.17 -17.20 -0.57
C ASP A 163 10.08 -16.15 -0.35
N PHE A 164 9.99 -15.21 -1.27
CA PHE A 164 8.96 -14.18 -1.28
C PHE A 164 7.95 -14.41 -2.40
N LYS A 165 6.66 -14.41 -2.06
CA LYS A 165 5.59 -14.26 -3.04
C LYS A 165 5.34 -12.78 -3.30
N VAL A 166 5.40 -12.36 -4.55
CA VAL A 166 4.99 -10.99 -4.91
C VAL A 166 3.48 -10.95 -5.07
N ILE A 167 2.81 -10.21 -4.17
CA ILE A 167 1.37 -9.93 -4.23
C ILE A 167 1.21 -8.41 -4.14
N PRO A 168 0.69 -7.73 -5.17
CA PRO A 168 0.66 -6.27 -5.25
C PRO A 168 -0.32 -5.65 -4.23
N ASN A 169 -0.18 -4.34 -4.00
CA ASN A 169 -1.23 -3.59 -3.32
C ASN A 169 -2.52 -3.56 -4.16
N GLY A 170 -3.64 -3.48 -3.48
CA GLY A 170 -4.95 -3.31 -4.10
C GLY A 170 -5.37 -1.85 -4.22
N VAL A 171 -6.41 -1.63 -5.03
CA VAL A 171 -7.13 -0.37 -5.16
C VAL A 171 -8.64 -0.61 -5.18
N ASN A 172 -9.42 0.33 -4.67
CA ASN A 172 -10.88 0.30 -4.78
C ASN A 172 -11.29 0.82 -6.17
N VAL A 173 -11.28 -0.07 -7.17
CA VAL A 173 -11.59 0.26 -8.58
C VAL A 173 -12.95 0.94 -8.70
N GLY A 174 -13.97 0.42 -8.00
CA GLY A 174 -15.33 0.95 -8.05
C GLY A 174 -15.45 2.41 -7.60
N ARG A 175 -14.66 2.84 -6.59
CA ARG A 175 -14.64 4.22 -6.10
C ARG A 175 -14.23 5.19 -7.23
N TYR A 176 -13.14 4.91 -7.91
CA TYR A 176 -12.59 5.80 -8.95
C TYR A 176 -13.38 5.73 -10.25
N ARG A 177 -13.88 4.55 -10.63
CA ARG A 177 -14.69 4.38 -11.85
C ARG A 177 -16.01 5.13 -11.79
N ARG A 178 -16.70 5.14 -10.62
CA ARG A 178 -17.98 5.79 -10.42
C ARG A 178 -17.88 7.26 -10.02
N ALA A 179 -16.68 7.79 -9.80
CA ALA A 179 -16.48 9.19 -9.46
C ALA A 179 -16.95 10.08 -10.61
N VAL A 180 -17.53 11.22 -10.24
CA VAL A 180 -17.98 12.26 -11.18
C VAL A 180 -16.96 13.38 -11.20
N PRO A 181 -16.58 13.91 -12.39
CA PRO A 181 -15.68 15.05 -12.50
C PRO A 181 -16.20 16.27 -11.74
N ILE A 182 -15.27 17.08 -11.24
CA ILE A 182 -15.60 18.32 -10.52
C ILE A 182 -15.92 19.42 -11.55
N ALA A 183 -17.18 19.89 -11.55
CA ALA A 183 -17.73 20.78 -12.58
C ALA A 183 -16.91 22.06 -12.83
N ARG A 184 -16.35 22.68 -11.77
CA ARG A 184 -15.58 23.94 -11.90
C ARG A 184 -14.32 23.83 -12.77
N TRP A 185 -13.84 22.62 -13.03
CA TRP A 185 -12.67 22.34 -13.86
C TRP A 185 -13.03 21.63 -15.18
N GLN A 186 -14.31 21.62 -15.55
CA GLN A 186 -14.80 21.14 -16.84
C GLN A 186 -15.06 22.35 -17.80
N ASP A 187 -14.11 23.29 -17.81
CA ASP A 187 -14.18 24.57 -18.53
C ASP A 187 -13.42 24.57 -19.86
N GLY A 188 -12.99 23.39 -20.32
CA GLY A 188 -12.24 23.23 -21.57
C GLY A 188 -10.72 23.39 -21.40
N CYS A 189 -10.23 23.87 -20.25
CA CYS A 189 -8.80 23.92 -19.96
C CYS A 189 -8.32 22.53 -19.48
N PRO A 190 -7.35 21.86 -20.15
CA PRO A 190 -6.87 20.56 -19.74
C PRO A 190 -6.27 20.58 -18.33
N ASN A 191 -6.63 19.55 -17.51
CA ASN A 191 -6.20 19.41 -16.13
C ASN A 191 -5.08 18.39 -16.00
N VAL A 192 -3.90 18.83 -15.57
CA VAL A 192 -2.78 17.98 -15.16
C VAL A 192 -2.84 17.80 -13.66
N LEU A 193 -2.87 16.56 -13.17
CA LEU A 193 -3.02 16.24 -11.75
C LEU A 193 -1.74 15.67 -11.17
N PHE A 194 -1.36 16.16 -10.00
CA PHE A 194 -0.36 15.57 -9.11
C PHE A 194 -1.02 15.21 -7.78
N VAL A 195 -0.79 13.99 -7.29
CA VAL A 195 -1.29 13.53 -5.98
C VAL A 195 -0.13 12.91 -5.20
N GLY A 196 0.16 13.45 -4.02
CA GLY A 196 1.18 12.88 -3.15
C GLY A 196 1.61 13.81 -2.02
N ARG A 197 2.40 13.27 -1.08
CA ARG A 197 3.05 14.13 -0.07
C ARG A 197 4.04 15.07 -0.75
N LEU A 198 4.06 16.32 -0.35
CA LEU A 198 4.99 17.32 -0.91
C LEU A 198 6.37 17.17 -0.25
N GLU A 199 7.10 16.14 -0.68
CA GLU A 199 8.45 15.76 -0.23
C GLU A 199 9.36 15.45 -1.44
N ASP A 200 10.68 15.54 -1.30
CA ASP A 200 11.66 15.46 -2.40
C ASP A 200 11.48 14.25 -3.30
N ARG A 201 11.27 13.09 -2.71
CA ARG A 201 11.14 11.86 -3.49
C ARG A 201 9.91 11.81 -4.40
N LYS A 202 8.91 12.66 -4.17
CA LYS A 202 7.69 12.76 -5.01
C LYS A 202 7.87 13.64 -6.24
N GLY A 203 8.96 14.43 -6.30
CA GLY A 203 9.41 15.09 -7.50
C GLY A 203 8.59 16.31 -7.95
N LEU A 204 7.75 16.89 -7.10
CA LEU A 204 6.97 18.09 -7.44
C LEU A 204 7.83 19.24 -8.03
N PRO A 205 9.07 19.52 -7.56
CA PRO A 205 9.91 20.54 -8.18
C PRO A 205 10.22 20.29 -9.65
N HIS A 206 10.36 19.00 -10.05
CA HIS A 206 10.60 18.64 -11.45
C HIS A 206 9.35 18.86 -12.30
N LEU A 207 8.17 18.55 -11.76
CA LEU A 207 6.89 18.83 -12.43
C LEU A 207 6.67 20.33 -12.61
N LEU A 208 6.95 21.15 -11.61
CA LEU A 208 6.81 22.61 -11.72
C LEU A 208 7.76 23.19 -12.79
N LYS A 209 8.99 22.66 -12.89
CA LYS A 209 9.92 23.03 -13.97
C LYS A 209 9.38 22.59 -15.34
N ALA A 210 8.84 21.38 -15.46
CA ALA A 210 8.23 20.87 -16.67
C ALA A 210 7.00 21.72 -17.08
N PHE A 211 6.12 22.01 -16.14
CA PHE A 211 4.94 22.83 -16.36
C PHE A 211 5.28 24.24 -16.84
N ARG A 212 6.37 24.83 -16.31
CA ARG A 212 6.89 26.12 -16.82
C ARG A 212 7.33 26.01 -18.28
N LEU A 213 7.95 24.91 -18.71
CA LEU A 213 8.33 24.70 -20.13
C LEU A 213 7.09 24.61 -21.02
N ILE A 214 6.07 23.86 -20.60
CA ILE A 214 4.78 23.73 -21.29
C ILE A 214 4.11 25.10 -21.46
N ARG A 215 4.05 25.91 -20.41
CA ARG A 215 3.47 27.24 -20.49
C ARG A 215 4.25 28.17 -21.42
N LYS A 216 5.58 28.08 -21.44
CA LYS A 216 6.44 28.86 -22.35
C LYS A 216 6.26 28.50 -23.84
N SER A 217 5.83 27.26 -24.16
CA SER A 217 5.50 26.86 -25.52
C SER A 217 4.11 27.32 -25.98
N GLY A 218 3.38 28.07 -25.16
CA GLY A 218 2.03 28.57 -25.48
C GLY A 218 0.91 27.55 -25.22
N THR A 219 1.22 26.37 -24.69
CA THR A 219 0.21 25.34 -24.41
C THR A 219 -0.60 25.71 -23.17
N GLU A 220 -1.91 25.81 -23.31
CA GLU A 220 -2.84 26.04 -22.22
C GLU A 220 -3.08 24.74 -21.43
N ALA A 221 -2.91 24.82 -20.12
CA ALA A 221 -3.20 23.72 -19.19
C ALA A 221 -3.29 24.27 -17.76
N ARG A 222 -3.94 23.51 -16.88
CA ARG A 222 -4.02 23.74 -15.43
C ARG A 222 -3.29 22.61 -14.70
N LEU A 223 -2.54 22.97 -13.65
CA LEU A 223 -1.89 22.00 -12.77
C LEU A 223 -2.60 21.99 -11.41
N LEU A 224 -3.22 20.87 -11.08
CA LEU A 224 -3.85 20.61 -9.78
C LEU A 224 -2.86 19.81 -8.89
N VAL A 225 -2.47 20.39 -7.75
CA VAL A 225 -1.51 19.79 -6.81
C VAL A 225 -2.24 19.39 -5.54
N VAL A 226 -2.36 18.08 -5.31
CA VAL A 226 -3.02 17.49 -4.15
C VAL A 226 -2.00 16.93 -3.18
N GLY A 227 -2.15 17.30 -1.92
CA GLY A 227 -1.32 16.85 -0.81
C GLY A 227 -0.71 17.99 -0.03
N SER A 228 0.02 17.65 1.02
CA SER A 228 0.74 18.60 1.87
C SER A 228 2.11 18.01 2.25
N GLY A 229 3.03 18.84 2.67
CA GLY A 229 4.36 18.38 3.10
C GLY A 229 5.39 19.49 3.19
N PRO A 230 6.63 19.15 3.57
CA PRO A 230 7.67 20.13 3.85
C PRO A 230 8.02 21.01 2.65
N GLN A 231 7.85 20.53 1.41
CA GLN A 231 8.15 21.31 0.21
C GLN A 231 7.05 22.28 -0.23
N GLU A 232 5.90 22.33 0.42
CA GLU A 232 4.76 23.16 -0.01
C GLU A 232 5.13 24.64 -0.11
N ARG A 233 5.79 25.17 0.91
CA ARG A 233 6.20 26.60 0.95
C ARG A 233 7.14 26.95 -0.20
N GLU A 234 8.09 26.10 -0.49
CA GLU A 234 9.06 26.30 -1.59
C GLU A 234 8.37 26.20 -2.96
N ALA A 235 7.49 25.21 -3.14
CA ALA A 235 6.72 25.03 -4.36
C ALA A 235 5.82 26.24 -4.66
N ARG A 236 5.08 26.76 -3.67
CA ARG A 236 4.27 27.98 -3.80
C ARG A 236 5.13 29.20 -4.15
N ARG A 237 6.27 29.36 -3.49
CA ARG A 237 7.22 30.43 -3.81
C ARG A 237 7.73 30.33 -5.23
N TYR A 238 8.08 29.13 -5.71
CA TYR A 238 8.52 28.90 -7.09
C TYR A 238 7.42 29.32 -8.09
N VAL A 239 6.17 28.91 -7.88
CA VAL A 239 5.02 29.27 -8.71
C VAL A 239 4.86 30.79 -8.79
N MET A 240 4.88 31.47 -7.66
CA MET A 240 4.73 32.93 -7.57
C MET A 240 5.89 33.67 -8.27
N THR A 241 7.14 33.31 -7.96
CA THR A 241 8.33 34.01 -8.49
C THR A 241 8.56 33.75 -9.97
N ARG A 242 8.01 32.69 -10.54
CA ARG A 242 8.11 32.35 -11.96
C ARG A 242 6.86 32.76 -12.78
N GLY A 243 5.88 33.39 -12.14
CA GLY A 243 4.64 33.81 -12.79
C GLY A 243 3.88 32.64 -13.40
N LEU A 244 3.87 31.47 -12.74
CA LEU A 244 3.14 30.30 -13.22
C LEU A 244 1.66 30.46 -12.87
N HIS A 245 0.87 30.94 -13.84
CA HIS A 245 -0.59 30.96 -13.71
C HIS A 245 -1.15 29.56 -13.89
N ASN A 246 -2.37 29.32 -13.41
CA ASN A 246 -3.09 28.03 -13.50
C ASN A 246 -2.42 26.87 -12.74
N VAL A 247 -1.76 27.15 -11.58
CA VAL A 247 -1.31 26.13 -10.62
C VAL A 247 -2.10 26.26 -9.33
N GLU A 248 -2.89 25.26 -9.02
CA GLU A 248 -3.74 25.23 -7.83
C GLU A 248 -3.26 24.20 -6.81
N PHE A 249 -2.96 24.65 -5.59
CA PHE A 249 -2.59 23.78 -4.47
C PHE A 249 -3.84 23.51 -3.62
N LEU A 250 -4.33 22.28 -3.66
CA LEU A 250 -5.60 21.89 -3.02
C LEU A 250 -5.41 21.38 -1.58
N GLY A 251 -4.16 21.21 -1.14
CA GLY A 251 -3.90 20.65 0.18
C GLY A 251 -4.32 19.18 0.27
N ARG A 252 -4.68 18.75 1.47
CA ARG A 252 -5.23 17.41 1.71
C ARG A 252 -6.70 17.39 1.36
N VAL A 253 -7.11 16.38 0.62
CA VAL A 253 -8.49 16.16 0.20
C VAL A 253 -9.00 14.83 0.78
N SER A 254 -10.32 14.67 0.83
CA SER A 254 -10.96 13.41 1.19
C SER A 254 -10.74 12.34 0.11
N ASP A 255 -10.92 11.06 0.45
CA ASP A 255 -10.85 9.97 -0.52
C ASP A 255 -11.90 10.10 -1.65
N ALA A 256 -13.08 10.65 -1.34
CA ALA A 256 -14.12 10.90 -2.33
C ALA A 256 -13.69 12.01 -3.30
N GLU A 257 -13.20 13.13 -2.78
CA GLU A 257 -12.71 14.24 -3.58
C GLU A 257 -11.46 13.86 -4.40
N LYS A 258 -10.56 13.04 -3.81
CA LYS A 258 -9.42 12.48 -4.54
C LYS A 258 -9.88 11.67 -5.78
N ALA A 259 -10.90 10.84 -5.64
CA ALA A 259 -11.45 10.09 -6.75
C ALA A 259 -12.08 11.00 -7.83
N GLN A 260 -12.80 12.04 -7.43
CA GLN A 260 -13.34 13.05 -8.34
C GLN A 260 -12.22 13.80 -9.07
N LEU A 261 -11.12 14.15 -8.39
CA LEU A 261 -9.96 14.80 -9.00
C LEU A 261 -9.28 13.95 -10.04
N PHE A 262 -9.08 12.65 -9.76
CA PHE A 262 -8.57 11.73 -10.77
C PHE A 262 -9.50 11.65 -11.98
N LYS A 263 -10.82 11.65 -11.77
CA LYS A 263 -11.82 11.63 -12.84
C LYS A 263 -11.90 12.93 -13.63
N THR A 264 -11.54 14.05 -12.99
CA THR A 264 -11.47 15.39 -13.61
C THR A 264 -10.24 15.55 -14.48
N ALA A 265 -9.14 14.88 -14.12
CA ALA A 265 -7.85 15.07 -14.75
C ALA A 265 -7.76 14.45 -16.15
N ASP A 266 -7.22 15.22 -17.10
CA ASP A 266 -6.86 14.75 -18.44
C ASP A 266 -5.57 13.92 -18.41
N ILE A 267 -4.65 14.24 -17.49
CA ILE A 267 -3.38 13.57 -17.33
C ILE A 267 -3.02 13.50 -15.83
N PHE A 268 -2.63 12.32 -15.35
CA PHE A 268 -2.02 12.18 -14.03
C PHE A 268 -0.51 12.10 -14.14
N VAL A 269 0.20 12.86 -13.29
CA VAL A 269 1.66 12.92 -13.31
C VAL A 269 2.25 12.48 -11.99
N SER A 270 3.14 11.48 -12.02
CA SER A 270 3.88 10.98 -10.85
C SER A 270 5.39 11.00 -11.10
N PRO A 271 6.06 12.17 -10.92
CA PRO A 271 7.46 12.39 -11.29
C PRO A 271 8.41 12.00 -10.16
N ALA A 272 8.14 10.91 -9.44
CA ALA A 272 8.94 10.49 -8.31
C ALA A 272 10.42 10.28 -8.67
N THR A 273 11.32 10.71 -7.79
CA THR A 273 12.75 10.63 -8.02
C THR A 273 13.36 9.30 -7.61
N GLY A 274 12.60 8.45 -6.91
CA GLY A 274 12.98 7.13 -6.39
C GLY A 274 12.32 6.82 -5.06
N ARG A 275 12.73 5.71 -4.43
CA ARG A 275 12.24 5.25 -3.11
C ARG A 275 10.73 5.02 -3.05
N GLU A 276 10.10 4.72 -4.19
CA GLU A 276 8.73 4.27 -4.28
C GLU A 276 8.72 2.73 -4.35
N SER A 277 7.95 2.12 -3.47
CA SER A 277 7.85 0.65 -3.45
C SER A 277 6.90 0.12 -4.49
N PHE A 278 5.82 0.88 -4.83
CA PHE A 278 4.77 0.37 -5.70
C PHE A 278 4.04 1.46 -6.52
N GLY A 279 3.59 2.53 -5.86
CA GLY A 279 2.85 3.61 -6.50
C GLY A 279 1.34 3.37 -6.60
N ILE A 280 0.64 3.24 -5.46
CA ILE A 280 -0.82 3.06 -5.40
C ILE A 280 -1.56 4.15 -6.20
N VAL A 281 -1.07 5.38 -6.20
CA VAL A 281 -1.64 6.50 -6.96
C VAL A 281 -1.72 6.24 -8.48
N LEU A 282 -0.84 5.38 -9.02
CA LEU A 282 -0.90 4.96 -10.42
C LEU A 282 -2.11 4.05 -10.66
N LEU A 283 -2.44 3.17 -9.71
CA LEU A 283 -3.64 2.34 -9.79
C LEU A 283 -4.92 3.20 -9.67
N GLU A 284 -4.88 4.24 -8.83
CA GLU A 284 -5.98 5.20 -8.66
C GLU A 284 -6.27 5.92 -9.99
N ALA A 285 -5.21 6.39 -10.68
CA ALA A 285 -5.32 6.99 -12.00
C ALA A 285 -5.88 6.00 -13.04
N MET A 286 -5.36 4.77 -13.08
CA MET A 286 -5.87 3.72 -13.98
C MET A 286 -7.35 3.42 -13.72
N ALA A 287 -7.77 3.34 -12.47
CA ALA A 287 -9.15 3.07 -12.10
C ALA A 287 -10.11 4.19 -12.53
N ALA A 288 -9.65 5.44 -12.51
CA ALA A 288 -10.38 6.59 -13.04
C ALA A 288 -10.40 6.65 -14.58
N GLY A 289 -9.52 5.92 -15.25
CA GLY A 289 -9.32 5.98 -16.71
C GLY A 289 -8.44 7.16 -17.14
N THR A 290 -7.63 7.69 -16.23
CA THR A 290 -6.75 8.83 -16.47
C THR A 290 -5.38 8.33 -16.95
N PRO A 291 -4.90 8.76 -18.13
CA PRO A 291 -3.58 8.38 -18.64
C PRO A 291 -2.46 8.94 -17.74
N ILE A 292 -1.33 8.24 -17.72
CA ILE A 292 -0.27 8.46 -16.75
C ILE A 292 1.00 8.98 -17.45
N VAL A 293 1.63 10.00 -16.86
CA VAL A 293 3.05 10.31 -17.10
C VAL A 293 3.80 10.08 -15.79
N CYS A 294 4.75 9.16 -15.78
CA CYS A 294 5.48 8.87 -14.55
C CYS A 294 6.97 8.61 -14.78
N SER A 295 7.75 8.68 -13.70
CA SER A 295 9.16 8.36 -13.76
C SER A 295 9.42 6.88 -14.01
N ASP A 296 10.43 6.56 -14.83
CA ASP A 296 10.92 5.18 -15.06
C ASP A 296 11.78 4.72 -13.88
N ILE A 297 11.12 4.40 -12.77
CA ILE A 297 11.75 3.92 -11.54
C ILE A 297 11.35 2.48 -11.23
N HIS A 298 12.18 1.79 -10.47
CA HIS A 298 11.98 0.36 -10.18
C HIS A 298 10.60 0.04 -9.56
N GLY A 299 10.10 0.91 -8.66
CA GLY A 299 8.80 0.70 -8.01
C GLY A 299 7.59 0.81 -8.95
N TYR A 300 7.71 1.47 -10.10
CA TYR A 300 6.60 1.68 -11.03
C TYR A 300 6.54 0.66 -12.18
N LYS A 301 7.66 -0.04 -12.47
CA LYS A 301 7.77 -1.01 -13.58
C LYS A 301 6.76 -2.17 -13.53
N GLY A 302 6.35 -2.56 -12.33
CA GLY A 302 5.32 -3.61 -12.14
C GLY A 302 3.89 -3.11 -12.40
N VAL A 303 3.67 -1.80 -12.36
CA VAL A 303 2.36 -1.15 -12.42
C VAL A 303 2.08 -0.61 -13.82
N VAL A 304 2.94 0.26 -14.35
CA VAL A 304 2.78 0.92 -15.65
C VAL A 304 3.66 0.25 -16.71
N GLN A 305 3.08 -0.11 -17.83
CA GLN A 305 3.79 -0.56 -19.05
C GLN A 305 3.92 0.64 -19.99
N ARG A 306 5.17 0.96 -20.35
CA ARG A 306 5.49 2.07 -21.27
C ARG A 306 4.64 2.01 -22.55
N GLY A 307 4.00 3.12 -22.91
CA GLY A 307 3.21 3.27 -24.12
C GLY A 307 1.82 2.59 -24.09
N ARG A 308 1.48 1.85 -23.02
CA ARG A 308 0.15 1.23 -22.87
C ARG A 308 -0.77 2.03 -21.95
N GLN A 309 -0.42 2.20 -20.67
CA GLN A 309 -1.22 2.95 -19.71
C GLN A 309 -0.68 4.37 -19.50
N GLY A 310 0.51 4.66 -20.02
CA GLY A 310 1.14 5.96 -19.87
C GLY A 310 2.55 6.01 -20.46
N LEU A 311 3.17 7.19 -20.32
CA LEU A 311 4.52 7.50 -20.74
C LEU A 311 5.47 7.48 -19.55
N LEU A 312 6.62 6.87 -19.71
CA LEU A 312 7.65 6.77 -18.68
C LEU A 312 8.84 7.68 -19.07
N VAL A 313 9.29 8.50 -18.12
CA VAL A 313 10.34 9.48 -18.30
C VAL A 313 11.46 9.20 -17.29
N PRO A 314 12.75 9.39 -17.63
CA PRO A 314 13.81 9.29 -16.64
C PRO A 314 13.54 10.17 -15.42
N PRO A 315 13.85 9.73 -14.19
CA PRO A 315 13.72 10.57 -13.02
C PRO A 315 14.60 11.82 -13.14
N HIS A 316 14.19 12.94 -12.54
CA HIS A 316 14.85 14.24 -12.61
C HIS A 316 14.83 14.93 -13.98
N ASP A 317 14.27 14.35 -15.03
CA ASP A 317 14.21 14.92 -16.38
C ASP A 317 12.96 15.80 -16.58
N ALA A 318 13.07 17.08 -16.22
CA ALA A 318 11.96 18.03 -16.40
C ALA A 318 11.65 18.32 -17.89
N LYS A 319 12.62 18.19 -18.81
CA LYS A 319 12.38 18.39 -20.25
C LYS A 319 11.60 17.20 -20.84
N GLY A 320 12.04 15.98 -20.55
CA GLY A 320 11.34 14.78 -20.96
C GLY A 320 9.93 14.73 -20.37
N LEU A 321 9.76 15.16 -19.11
CA LEU A 321 8.46 15.27 -18.47
C LEU A 321 7.53 16.26 -19.19
N ALA A 322 8.08 17.45 -19.56
CA ALA A 322 7.33 18.44 -20.33
C ALA A 322 6.92 17.89 -21.71
N SER A 323 7.84 17.23 -22.42
CA SER A 323 7.57 16.61 -23.72
C SER A 323 6.45 15.58 -23.64
N ALA A 324 6.52 14.65 -22.67
CA ALA A 324 5.52 13.59 -22.49
C ALA A 324 4.13 14.16 -22.12
N ILE A 325 4.09 15.18 -21.27
CA ILE A 325 2.83 15.86 -20.93
C ILE A 325 2.26 16.57 -22.16
N SER A 326 3.09 17.30 -22.92
CA SER A 326 2.67 18.02 -24.14
C SER A 326 2.17 17.06 -25.22
N GLU A 327 2.80 15.89 -25.39
CA GLU A 327 2.34 14.83 -26.30
C GLU A 327 0.92 14.40 -25.95
N LEU A 328 0.65 14.10 -24.69
CA LEU A 328 -0.70 13.73 -24.25
C LEU A 328 -1.69 14.90 -24.31
N LEU A 329 -1.27 16.13 -24.07
CA LEU A 329 -2.15 17.30 -24.20
C LEU A 329 -2.60 17.49 -25.66
N ALA A 330 -1.72 17.25 -26.63
CA ALA A 330 -1.98 17.41 -28.05
C ALA A 330 -2.82 16.28 -28.66
N ASP A 331 -2.84 15.07 -28.07
CA ASP A 331 -3.54 13.91 -28.62
C ASP A 331 -4.62 13.35 -27.67
N PRO A 332 -5.88 13.84 -27.77
CA PRO A 332 -7.01 13.30 -27.01
C PRO A 332 -7.29 11.80 -27.26
N ALA A 333 -7.04 11.33 -28.49
CA ALA A 333 -7.25 9.93 -28.83
C ALA A 333 -6.23 9.02 -28.14
N LEU A 334 -4.98 9.45 -28.04
CA LEU A 334 -3.93 8.77 -27.27
C LEU A 334 -4.30 8.72 -25.78
N ARG A 335 -4.77 9.85 -25.22
CA ARG A 335 -5.26 9.88 -23.82
C ARG A 335 -6.37 8.86 -23.60
N ALA A 336 -7.37 8.81 -24.47
CA ALA A 336 -8.49 7.87 -24.37
C ALA A 336 -8.03 6.40 -24.45
N ARG A 337 -7.13 6.06 -25.39
CA ARG A 337 -6.56 4.71 -25.52
C ARG A 337 -5.78 4.28 -24.26
N MET A 338 -4.92 5.17 -23.74
CA MET A 338 -4.14 4.87 -22.55
C MET A 338 -5.00 4.76 -21.29
N GLY A 339 -6.03 5.59 -21.17
CA GLY A 339 -7.00 5.53 -20.10
C GLY A 339 -7.78 4.20 -20.10
N ALA A 340 -8.27 3.77 -21.25
CA ALA A 340 -8.96 2.49 -21.42
C ALA A 340 -8.04 1.30 -21.07
N ALA A 341 -6.80 1.31 -21.54
CA ALA A 341 -5.81 0.29 -21.20
C ALA A 341 -5.47 0.29 -19.70
N GLY A 342 -5.55 1.46 -19.04
CA GLY A 342 -5.43 1.58 -17.59
C GLY A 342 -6.59 0.89 -16.87
N GLN A 343 -7.82 1.14 -17.29
CA GLN A 343 -9.02 0.54 -16.70
C GLN A 343 -9.08 -0.99 -16.88
N GLU A 344 -8.59 -1.52 -17.99
CA GLU A 344 -8.44 -2.95 -18.19
C GLU A 344 -7.40 -3.54 -17.21
N ARG A 345 -6.21 -2.92 -17.17
CA ARG A 345 -5.10 -3.42 -16.37
C ARG A 345 -5.38 -3.39 -14.88
N VAL A 346 -6.09 -2.38 -14.38
CA VAL A 346 -6.31 -2.18 -12.93
C VAL A 346 -7.16 -3.27 -12.29
N GLU A 347 -7.97 -4.02 -13.05
CA GLU A 347 -8.83 -5.08 -12.53
C GLU A 347 -8.03 -6.15 -11.75
N GLN A 348 -6.85 -6.51 -12.22
CA GLN A 348 -5.98 -7.48 -11.54
C GLN A 348 -5.43 -6.98 -10.19
N PHE A 349 -5.59 -5.68 -9.90
CA PHE A 349 -5.21 -5.01 -8.66
C PHE A 349 -6.43 -4.61 -7.82
N SER A 350 -7.64 -5.05 -8.17
CA SER A 350 -8.80 -4.85 -7.30
C SER A 350 -8.59 -5.57 -5.97
N TRP A 351 -9.18 -5.05 -4.90
CA TRP A 351 -9.02 -5.68 -3.57
C TRP A 351 -9.57 -7.11 -3.54
N GLU A 352 -10.60 -7.40 -4.34
CA GLU A 352 -11.14 -8.75 -4.49
C GLU A 352 -10.07 -9.72 -5.04
N HIS A 353 -9.38 -9.33 -6.11
CA HIS A 353 -8.31 -10.13 -6.71
C HIS A 353 -7.07 -10.24 -5.82
N VAL A 354 -6.68 -9.14 -5.18
CA VAL A 354 -5.52 -9.13 -4.28
C VAL A 354 -5.77 -10.00 -3.06
N THR A 355 -6.96 -9.87 -2.43
CA THR A 355 -7.32 -10.68 -1.27
C THR A 355 -7.40 -12.17 -1.61
N ALA A 356 -7.95 -12.52 -2.78
CA ALA A 356 -7.96 -13.91 -3.25
C ALA A 356 -6.54 -14.49 -3.39
N LYS A 357 -5.57 -13.68 -3.90
CA LYS A 357 -4.16 -14.09 -3.97
C LYS A 357 -3.54 -14.27 -2.59
N VAL A 358 -3.86 -13.39 -1.64
CA VAL A 358 -3.38 -13.49 -0.25
C VAL A 358 -3.94 -14.75 0.42
N GLU A 359 -5.24 -15.00 0.31
CA GLU A 359 -5.90 -16.19 0.85
C GLU A 359 -5.35 -17.49 0.22
N SER A 360 -5.17 -17.50 -1.10
CA SER A 360 -4.53 -18.64 -1.79
C SER A 360 -3.12 -18.91 -1.27
N TYR A 361 -2.37 -17.84 -0.95
CA TYR A 361 -1.04 -17.97 -0.37
C TYR A 361 -1.08 -18.48 1.08
N TYR A 362 -2.07 -18.09 1.89
CA TYR A 362 -2.29 -18.70 3.20
C TYR A 362 -2.48 -20.21 3.06
N GLY A 363 -3.38 -20.64 2.17
CA GLY A 363 -3.64 -22.06 1.91
C GLY A 363 -2.38 -22.80 1.45
N PHE A 364 -1.56 -22.20 0.60
CA PHE A 364 -0.29 -22.78 0.15
C PHE A 364 0.67 -23.00 1.34
N VAL A 365 0.85 -21.99 2.20
CA VAL A 365 1.73 -22.08 3.36
C VAL A 365 1.23 -23.13 4.35
N ILE A 366 -0.07 -23.13 4.65
CA ILE A 366 -0.69 -24.09 5.57
C ILE A 366 -0.50 -25.54 5.06
N ARG A 367 -0.80 -25.82 3.78
CA ARG A 367 -0.60 -27.15 3.19
C ARG A 367 0.86 -27.61 3.22
N ARG A 368 1.80 -26.69 2.94
CA ARG A 368 3.23 -26.98 3.02
C ARG A 368 3.64 -27.38 4.44
N LEU A 369 3.23 -26.62 5.46
CA LEU A 369 3.50 -26.92 6.86
C LEU A 369 2.86 -28.23 7.30
N ALA A 370 1.63 -28.50 6.88
CA ALA A 370 0.94 -29.77 7.17
C ALA A 370 1.68 -30.97 6.59
N ALA A 371 2.11 -30.89 5.32
CA ALA A 371 2.87 -31.95 4.66
C ALA A 371 4.25 -32.21 5.32
N GLN A 372 4.81 -31.22 6.02
CA GLN A 372 6.06 -31.31 6.76
C GLN A 372 5.87 -31.72 8.24
N GLY A 373 4.62 -31.87 8.71
CA GLY A 373 4.33 -32.09 10.14
C GLY A 373 4.70 -30.90 11.03
N GLN A 374 4.73 -29.68 10.47
CA GLN A 374 5.23 -28.45 11.12
C GLN A 374 4.12 -27.41 11.37
N LEU A 375 2.85 -27.83 11.33
CA LEU A 375 1.76 -26.90 11.69
C LEU A 375 1.94 -26.44 13.14
N PRO A 376 1.87 -25.11 13.40
CA PRO A 376 1.93 -24.59 14.76
C PRO A 376 0.78 -25.12 15.64
N SER A 377 1.05 -25.31 16.92
CA SER A 377 0.08 -25.86 17.89
C SER A 377 -1.20 -25.06 18.06
N GLY A 378 -1.18 -23.77 17.73
CA GLY A 378 -2.36 -22.90 17.77
C GLY A 378 -3.22 -22.96 16.52
N PHE A 379 -2.82 -23.68 15.46
CA PHE A 379 -3.63 -23.81 14.25
C PHE A 379 -4.75 -24.84 14.44
N SER A 380 -6.00 -24.45 14.23
CA SER A 380 -7.17 -25.29 14.46
C SER A 380 -8.14 -25.37 13.28
N ALA A 381 -8.02 -24.50 12.30
CA ALA A 381 -8.88 -24.48 11.13
C ALA A 381 -8.70 -25.72 10.23
N PRO A 382 -9.72 -26.09 9.43
CA PRO A 382 -9.56 -27.11 8.39
C PRO A 382 -8.46 -26.71 7.40
N ILE A 383 -7.63 -27.68 6.99
CA ILE A 383 -6.57 -27.43 6.00
C ILE A 383 -7.25 -27.14 4.64
N PRO A 384 -7.00 -25.97 4.03
CA PRO A 384 -7.62 -25.61 2.76
C PRO A 384 -7.30 -26.62 1.66
N GLY A 385 -8.36 -27.20 1.01
CA GLY A 385 -8.21 -28.18 -0.06
C GLY A 385 -7.87 -29.60 0.41
N ALA A 386 -7.86 -29.89 1.69
CA ALA A 386 -7.89 -31.25 2.19
C ALA A 386 -9.29 -31.85 1.97
N PRO A 387 -9.41 -33.18 1.62
CA PRO A 387 -10.71 -33.84 1.59
C PRO A 387 -11.36 -33.71 2.98
N ALA A 388 -12.69 -33.50 2.99
CA ALA A 388 -13.42 -33.47 4.24
C ALA A 388 -13.11 -34.73 5.05
N PRO A 389 -12.90 -34.65 6.38
CA PRO A 389 -12.70 -35.83 7.19
C PRO A 389 -13.91 -36.75 6.99
N ILE A 390 -13.62 -38.00 6.62
CA ILE A 390 -14.69 -39.04 6.53
C ILE A 390 -15.22 -39.22 7.95
N VAL A 391 -16.40 -38.68 8.22
CA VAL A 391 -17.09 -38.97 9.45
C VAL A 391 -17.49 -40.44 9.38
N VAL A 392 -16.71 -41.31 10.00
CA VAL A 392 -17.11 -42.70 10.21
C VAL A 392 -18.13 -42.66 11.33
N ASP A 393 -19.37 -42.75 10.93
CA ASP A 393 -20.50 -42.94 11.88
C ASP A 393 -20.29 -44.22 12.66
N ARG A 394 -19.82 -44.13 13.88
CA ARG A 394 -19.55 -45.27 14.77
C ARG A 394 -20.85 -45.79 15.47
N GLU A 395 -22.01 -45.36 14.98
CA GLU A 395 -23.31 -45.79 15.59
C GLU A 395 -24.06 -46.88 14.81
N ALA A 396 -23.45 -47.52 13.80
CA ALA A 396 -24.07 -48.69 13.16
C ALA A 396 -23.35 -49.99 13.60
N GLY A 397 -23.58 -50.43 14.84
CA GLY A 397 -23.02 -51.69 15.29
C GLY A 397 -23.18 -51.99 16.77
N ARG A 398 -24.43 -52.14 17.21
CA ARG A 398 -24.76 -53.04 18.34
C ARG A 398 -25.94 -53.91 17.95
N PRO A 399 -25.79 -55.24 18.08
CA PRO A 399 -26.85 -56.19 17.78
C PRO A 399 -28.00 -56.14 18.81
#